data_8fa695abb9cd0b0226fdbde4b5345009
#
_entry.id   8fa695abb9cd0b0226fdbde4b5345009
#
_cell.length_a   1.000
_cell.length_b   1.000
_cell.length_c   1.000
_cell.angle_alpha   90.00
_cell.angle_beta   90.00
_cell.angle_gamma   90.00
#
_symmetry.space_group_name_H-M   'P 1'
#
loop_
_entity.id
_entity.type
_entity.pdbx_description
1 polymer ?
#
loop_
_entity_poly.entity_id
_entity_poly.type
_entity_poly.pdbx_seq_one_letter_code
_entity_poly.pdbx_strand_id
1 'polypeptide(L)'
;MSSVETTRAPRLSAVLRQTEQVTPLELFFDLVFVLAITQCTALMAAEPTWTGLGKGLAVLGLLWWAWAGYAWLTSVVDPEEGAVRLVMFAAMAAFLVVALSVPDAFDQTAFLFACAYGAVRVAHIALFLLASRDDPALRNSVIVGLGGSTALSVGLIGAAALTDGLLQGALWAVALLFDFGGPFLFGAEGWKLLAEHFAERHALILIIALGESIVAIGIGADGVVDAGVVVAAILGVAVSAALWWLYFDVVAIVAKRRLARAAPGREQNELARDSYSYLHLPMVAGVVLLALGLKKTLEHVGESLDPAIAAAMLGGTALYLLAHVAFRLRNVHTFNPHRFATAALLLLLIPLAAVLPALAALAILAALLTLLIVYEAVRFAEARDRVRHHPAGEATAEPTR
;
A
#
# COMPACT_ATOMS: atom_id res chain seq x y z
N MET A 1 -39.08 -20.79 43.67
CA MET A 1 -38.67 -21.32 42.37
C MET A 1 -37.64 -20.33 41.78
N SER A 2 -36.39 -20.68 41.94
CA SER A 2 -35.24 -19.84 41.52
C SER A 2 -34.99 -20.19 40.03
N SER A 3 -35.12 -19.19 39.15
CA SER A 3 -34.77 -19.31 37.76
C SER A 3 -33.25 -19.39 37.64
N VAL A 4 -32.74 -20.55 37.28
CA VAL A 4 -31.34 -20.75 36.89
C VAL A 4 -31.11 -19.99 35.59
N GLU A 5 -30.46 -18.80 35.67
CA GLU A 5 -29.86 -18.15 34.51
C GLU A 5 -28.73 -19.04 33.98
N THR A 6 -29.04 -19.80 32.93
CA THR A 6 -28.00 -20.48 32.16
C THR A 6 -27.14 -19.41 31.51
N THR A 7 -25.95 -19.14 32.07
CA THR A 7 -24.87 -18.40 31.44
C THR A 7 -24.50 -19.11 30.13
N ARG A 8 -25.10 -18.65 29.02
CA ARG A 8 -24.65 -19.06 27.68
C ARG A 8 -23.20 -18.64 27.52
N ALA A 9 -22.33 -19.62 27.25
CA ALA A 9 -20.95 -19.34 26.84
C ALA A 9 -20.97 -18.28 25.72
N PRO A 10 -20.04 -17.31 25.72
CA PRO A 10 -20.00 -16.28 24.70
C PRO A 10 -19.92 -16.93 23.33
N ARG A 11 -20.95 -16.72 22.51
CA ARG A 11 -20.94 -17.18 21.13
C ARG A 11 -19.83 -16.42 20.43
N LEU A 12 -18.88 -17.13 19.82
CA LEU A 12 -17.92 -16.57 18.88
C LEU A 12 -18.71 -15.94 17.73
N SER A 13 -18.99 -14.67 17.81
CA SER A 13 -19.68 -13.90 16.77
C SER A 13 -18.80 -12.73 16.34
N ALA A 14 -18.72 -12.50 15.04
CA ALA A 14 -18.17 -11.25 14.52
C ALA A 14 -19.27 -10.19 14.61
N VAL A 15 -18.96 -9.07 15.23
CA VAL A 15 -19.85 -7.89 15.27
C VAL A 15 -19.62 -7.10 13.99
N LEU A 16 -20.71 -6.79 13.28
CA LEU A 16 -20.63 -5.96 12.09
C LEU A 16 -20.29 -4.51 12.48
N ARG A 17 -19.40 -3.91 11.74
CA ARG A 17 -18.95 -2.54 11.95
C ARG A 17 -20.08 -1.53 11.78
N GLN A 18 -20.17 -0.59 12.72
CA GLN A 18 -21.14 0.51 12.70
C GLN A 18 -20.50 1.89 12.53
N THR A 19 -19.18 2.00 12.78
CA THR A 19 -18.45 3.26 12.72
C THR A 19 -17.61 3.36 11.46
N GLU A 20 -17.55 4.55 10.87
CA GLU A 20 -16.74 4.84 9.67
C GLU A 20 -15.29 5.22 10.00
N GLN A 21 -14.96 5.40 11.28
CA GLN A 21 -13.62 5.79 11.73
C GLN A 21 -12.70 4.59 11.87
N VAL A 22 -11.42 4.77 11.52
CA VAL A 22 -10.37 3.76 11.74
C VAL A 22 -10.11 3.61 13.24
N THR A 23 -10.01 2.36 13.70
CA THR A 23 -9.81 2.05 15.12
C THR A 23 -8.34 2.05 15.51
N PRO A 24 -8.02 2.26 16.82
CA PRO A 24 -6.66 2.12 17.33
C PRO A 24 -6.01 0.76 17.02
N LEU A 25 -6.79 -0.33 17.03
CA LEU A 25 -6.27 -1.66 16.71
C LEU A 25 -5.84 -1.78 15.24
N GLU A 26 -6.57 -1.17 14.32
CA GLU A 26 -6.19 -1.14 12.90
C GLU A 26 -4.90 -0.34 12.68
N LEU A 27 -4.73 0.79 13.37
CA LEU A 27 -3.49 1.55 13.33
C LEU A 27 -2.31 0.76 13.92
N PHE A 28 -2.55 0.00 15.00
CA PHE A 28 -1.53 -0.87 15.58
C PHE A 28 -1.15 -2.02 14.63
N PHE A 29 -2.12 -2.61 13.92
CA PHE A 29 -1.85 -3.58 12.85
C PHE A 29 -0.97 -2.96 11.74
N ASP A 30 -1.26 -1.72 11.35
CA ASP A 30 -0.50 -1.02 10.31
C ASP A 30 0.96 -0.75 10.73
N LEU A 31 1.26 -0.58 12.04
CA LEU A 31 2.64 -0.46 12.52
C LEU A 31 3.48 -1.73 12.28
N VAL A 32 2.87 -2.92 12.35
CA VAL A 32 3.58 -4.16 11.98
C VAL A 32 3.86 -4.18 10.48
N PHE A 33 2.96 -3.65 9.68
CA PHE A 33 3.17 -3.51 8.24
C PHE A 33 4.27 -2.50 7.90
N VAL A 34 4.44 -1.43 8.71
CA VAL A 34 5.60 -0.51 8.58
C VAL A 34 6.90 -1.28 8.62
N LEU A 35 7.09 -2.13 9.64
CA LEU A 35 8.29 -2.94 9.76
C LEU A 35 8.50 -3.83 8.51
N ALA A 36 7.43 -4.43 8.01
CA ALA A 36 7.51 -5.27 6.81
C ALA A 36 7.97 -4.48 5.57
N ILE A 37 7.48 -3.24 5.39
CA ILE A 37 7.94 -2.33 4.32
C ILE A 37 9.43 -1.98 4.51
N THR A 38 9.84 -1.62 5.73
CA THR A 38 11.25 -1.32 6.05
C THR A 38 12.16 -2.51 5.72
N GLN A 39 11.73 -3.74 5.99
CA GLN A 39 12.48 -4.93 5.61
C GLN A 39 12.56 -5.14 4.09
N CYS A 40 11.52 -4.77 3.32
CA CYS A 40 11.61 -4.77 1.85
C CYS A 40 12.68 -3.78 1.35
N THR A 41 12.71 -2.58 1.92
CA THR A 41 13.75 -1.58 1.62
C THR A 41 15.15 -2.10 2.00
N ALA A 42 15.28 -2.78 3.15
CA ALA A 42 16.53 -3.38 3.60
C ALA A 42 17.01 -4.50 2.67
N LEU A 43 16.12 -5.40 2.25
CA LEU A 43 16.40 -6.46 1.27
C LEU A 43 16.96 -5.88 -0.04
N MET A 44 16.30 -4.86 -0.60
CA MET A 44 16.74 -4.20 -1.84
C MET A 44 18.06 -3.44 -1.64
N ALA A 45 18.28 -2.87 -0.45
CA ALA A 45 19.50 -2.13 -0.14
C ALA A 45 20.72 -3.06 0.03
N ALA A 46 20.50 -4.31 0.51
CA ALA A 46 21.55 -5.34 0.63
C ALA A 46 21.97 -5.92 -0.74
N GLU A 47 21.03 -5.97 -1.70
CA GLU A 47 21.29 -6.41 -3.08
C GLU A 47 20.85 -5.28 -4.05
N PRO A 48 21.66 -4.20 -4.25
CA PRO A 48 21.29 -3.04 -5.06
C PRO A 48 21.37 -3.32 -6.56
N THR A 49 20.70 -4.39 -7.01
CA THR A 49 20.64 -4.89 -8.38
C THR A 49 19.21 -4.98 -8.87
N TRP A 50 19.00 -5.15 -10.18
CA TRP A 50 17.68 -5.40 -10.74
C TRP A 50 16.99 -6.62 -10.14
N THR A 51 17.77 -7.67 -9.81
CA THR A 51 17.26 -8.86 -9.13
C THR A 51 16.80 -8.54 -7.72
N GLY A 52 17.59 -7.80 -6.95
CA GLY A 52 17.24 -7.38 -5.59
C GLY A 52 15.99 -6.49 -5.56
N LEU A 53 15.88 -5.53 -6.54
CA LEU A 53 14.65 -4.75 -6.71
C LEU A 53 13.44 -5.65 -7.01
N GLY A 54 13.61 -6.64 -7.91
CA GLY A 54 12.55 -7.59 -8.24
C GLY A 54 12.10 -8.43 -7.04
N LYS A 55 13.06 -8.94 -6.25
CA LYS A 55 12.78 -9.69 -5.01
C LYS A 55 12.01 -8.82 -4.00
N GLY A 56 12.49 -7.60 -3.73
CA GLY A 56 11.85 -6.69 -2.78
C GLY A 56 10.43 -6.30 -3.21
N LEU A 57 10.21 -6.03 -4.50
CA LEU A 57 8.89 -5.73 -5.04
C LEU A 57 7.96 -6.95 -5.02
N ALA A 58 8.48 -8.17 -5.24
CA ALA A 58 7.69 -9.39 -5.13
C ALA A 58 7.20 -9.63 -3.69
N VAL A 59 8.09 -9.46 -2.71
CA VAL A 59 7.72 -9.53 -1.29
C VAL A 59 6.69 -8.44 -0.96
N LEU A 60 6.94 -7.18 -1.35
CA LEU A 60 6.02 -6.07 -1.13
C LEU A 60 4.63 -6.36 -1.73
N GLY A 61 4.57 -7.00 -2.89
CA GLY A 61 3.31 -7.42 -3.51
C GLY A 61 2.51 -8.39 -2.63
N LEU A 62 3.14 -9.44 -2.09
CA LEU A 62 2.48 -10.38 -1.18
C LEU A 62 2.03 -9.70 0.13
N LEU A 63 2.90 -8.88 0.72
CA LEU A 63 2.59 -8.12 1.93
C LEU A 63 1.41 -7.18 1.71
N TRP A 64 1.42 -6.45 0.60
CA TRP A 64 0.31 -5.57 0.21
C TRP A 64 -0.99 -6.32 0.07
N TRP A 65 -0.95 -7.48 -0.59
CA TRP A 65 -2.16 -8.28 -0.80
C TRP A 65 -2.74 -8.81 0.51
N ALA A 66 -1.87 -9.25 1.43
CA ALA A 66 -2.30 -9.60 2.77
C ALA A 66 -2.93 -8.41 3.50
N TRP A 67 -2.26 -7.25 3.50
CA TRP A 67 -2.76 -6.03 4.14
C TRP A 67 -4.10 -5.57 3.55
N ALA A 68 -4.23 -5.52 2.22
CA ALA A 68 -5.46 -5.15 1.54
C ALA A 68 -6.62 -6.09 1.93
N GLY A 69 -6.34 -7.39 2.06
CA GLY A 69 -7.33 -8.36 2.56
C GLY A 69 -7.85 -8.00 3.95
N TYR A 70 -6.96 -7.62 4.88
CA TYR A 70 -7.39 -7.16 6.21
C TYR A 70 -8.14 -5.82 6.15
N ALA A 71 -7.77 -4.89 5.24
CA ALA A 71 -8.52 -3.66 5.05
C ALA A 71 -9.96 -3.92 4.57
N TRP A 72 -10.16 -4.89 3.68
CA TRP A 72 -11.50 -5.36 3.30
C TRP A 72 -12.25 -6.00 4.48
N LEU A 73 -11.60 -6.86 5.25
CA LEU A 73 -12.20 -7.54 6.39
C LEU A 73 -12.69 -6.54 7.45
N THR A 74 -11.81 -5.62 7.87
CA THR A 74 -12.14 -4.65 8.91
C THR A 74 -13.08 -3.55 8.45
N SER A 75 -13.32 -3.45 7.14
CA SER A 75 -14.40 -2.63 6.58
C SER A 75 -15.80 -3.20 6.86
N VAL A 76 -15.90 -4.48 7.20
CA VAL A 76 -17.17 -5.19 7.45
C VAL A 76 -17.31 -5.54 8.93
N VAL A 77 -16.23 -5.95 9.57
CA VAL A 77 -16.17 -6.48 10.94
C VAL A 77 -15.49 -5.49 11.85
N ASP A 78 -16.05 -5.30 13.06
CA ASP A 78 -15.38 -4.52 14.10
C ASP A 78 -14.20 -5.32 14.68
N PRO A 79 -12.95 -4.85 14.49
CA PRO A 79 -11.77 -5.58 14.93
C PRO A 79 -11.57 -5.50 16.46
N GLU A 80 -12.22 -4.57 17.15
CA GLU A 80 -12.06 -4.37 18.60
C GLU A 80 -13.01 -5.25 19.43
N GLU A 81 -13.91 -5.99 18.77
CA GLU A 81 -14.92 -6.78 19.44
C GLU A 81 -14.57 -8.28 19.52
N GLY A 82 -14.86 -8.89 20.68
CA GLY A 82 -14.89 -10.32 20.94
C GLY A 82 -13.64 -11.09 20.48
N ALA A 83 -13.88 -12.22 19.79
CA ALA A 83 -12.83 -13.12 19.30
C ALA A 83 -12.03 -12.52 18.13
N VAL A 84 -12.59 -11.55 17.40
CA VAL A 84 -11.92 -10.91 16.26
C VAL A 84 -10.63 -10.23 16.71
N ARG A 85 -10.68 -9.50 17.84
CA ARG A 85 -9.51 -8.85 18.46
C ARG A 85 -8.36 -9.84 18.71
N LEU A 86 -8.66 -11.00 19.29
CA LEU A 86 -7.64 -12.02 19.59
C LEU A 86 -7.00 -12.60 18.33
N VAL A 87 -7.80 -12.86 17.29
CA VAL A 87 -7.30 -13.34 16.00
C VAL A 87 -6.49 -12.26 15.30
N MET A 88 -6.89 -10.98 15.41
CA MET A 88 -6.09 -9.86 14.91
C MET A 88 -4.72 -9.79 15.59
N PHE A 89 -4.63 -9.96 16.92
CA PHE A 89 -3.33 -10.01 17.60
C PHE A 89 -2.49 -11.21 17.16
N ALA A 90 -3.09 -12.39 16.97
CA ALA A 90 -2.39 -13.55 16.45
C ALA A 90 -1.90 -13.32 15.00
N ALA A 91 -2.70 -12.67 14.17
CA ALA A 91 -2.32 -12.28 12.81
C ALA A 91 -1.17 -11.26 12.82
N MET A 92 -1.19 -10.27 13.72
CA MET A 92 -0.08 -9.32 13.91
C MET A 92 1.21 -10.02 14.30
N ALA A 93 1.15 -10.99 15.23
CA ALA A 93 2.32 -11.78 15.63
C ALA A 93 2.87 -12.60 14.44
N ALA A 94 1.99 -13.23 13.66
CA ALA A 94 2.40 -13.93 12.44
C ALA A 94 2.99 -12.97 11.39
N PHE A 95 2.37 -11.80 11.23
CA PHE A 95 2.86 -10.77 10.29
C PHE A 95 4.23 -10.19 10.72
N LEU A 96 4.47 -10.08 12.04
CA LEU A 96 5.80 -9.74 12.57
C LEU A 96 6.84 -10.79 12.17
N VAL A 97 6.51 -12.09 12.27
CA VAL A 97 7.42 -13.17 11.84
C VAL A 97 7.67 -13.09 10.33
N VAL A 98 6.63 -12.79 9.53
CA VAL A 98 6.81 -12.52 8.08
C VAL A 98 7.82 -11.39 7.90
N ALA A 99 7.62 -10.23 8.56
CA ALA A 99 8.51 -9.08 8.44
C ALA A 99 9.96 -9.42 8.80
N LEU A 100 10.18 -10.14 9.90
CA LEU A 100 11.52 -10.57 10.32
C LEU A 100 12.18 -11.57 9.35
N SER A 101 11.38 -12.28 8.55
CA SER A 101 11.88 -13.25 7.56
C SER A 101 12.15 -12.61 6.20
N VAL A 102 11.76 -11.36 5.95
CA VAL A 102 11.88 -10.70 4.63
C VAL A 102 13.34 -10.61 4.15
N PRO A 103 14.35 -10.24 4.97
CA PRO A 103 15.73 -10.09 4.48
C PRO A 103 16.27 -11.34 3.78
N ASP A 104 15.91 -12.52 4.27
CA ASP A 104 16.38 -13.82 3.76
C ASP A 104 15.22 -14.67 3.20
N ALA A 105 14.12 -14.02 2.74
CA ALA A 105 12.90 -14.69 2.27
C ALA A 105 13.11 -15.57 1.01
N PHE A 106 14.20 -15.35 0.30
CA PHE A 106 14.61 -16.17 -0.87
C PHE A 106 15.72 -17.18 -0.55
N ASP A 107 16.12 -17.27 0.73
CA ASP A 107 17.27 -18.06 1.17
C ASP A 107 16.97 -18.78 2.50
N GLN A 108 17.68 -18.45 3.58
CA GLN A 108 17.64 -19.18 4.85
C GLN A 108 16.27 -19.17 5.54
N THR A 109 15.49 -18.09 5.41
CA THR A 109 14.18 -17.95 6.05
C THR A 109 13.01 -18.19 5.09
N ALA A 110 13.25 -18.67 3.87
CA ALA A 110 12.22 -18.87 2.85
C ALA A 110 11.03 -19.73 3.34
N PHE A 111 11.33 -20.84 4.03
CA PHE A 111 10.27 -21.70 4.57
C PHE A 111 9.53 -21.06 5.75
N LEU A 112 10.26 -20.36 6.63
CA LEU A 112 9.64 -19.61 7.73
C LEU A 112 8.73 -18.52 7.21
N PHE A 113 9.17 -17.77 6.18
CA PHE A 113 8.37 -16.77 5.49
C PHE A 113 7.08 -17.38 4.94
N ALA A 114 7.17 -18.51 4.22
CA ALA A 114 6.00 -19.20 3.65
C ALA A 114 5.00 -19.64 4.72
N CYS A 115 5.48 -20.24 5.81
CA CYS A 115 4.63 -20.67 6.93
C CYS A 115 3.95 -19.50 7.65
N ALA A 116 4.70 -18.43 7.94
CA ALA A 116 4.18 -17.25 8.61
C ALA A 116 3.19 -16.49 7.73
N TYR A 117 3.48 -16.33 6.42
CA TYR A 117 2.55 -15.76 5.45
C TYR A 117 1.27 -16.61 5.35
N GLY A 118 1.41 -17.93 5.30
CA GLY A 118 0.28 -18.84 5.33
C GLY A 118 -0.59 -18.68 6.58
N ALA A 119 0.02 -18.51 7.76
CA ALA A 119 -0.71 -18.27 9.02
C ALA A 119 -1.49 -16.94 8.98
N VAL A 120 -0.89 -15.85 8.45
CA VAL A 120 -1.58 -14.57 8.23
C VAL A 120 -2.80 -14.74 7.35
N ARG A 121 -2.67 -15.47 6.24
CA ARG A 121 -3.75 -15.69 5.27
C ARG A 121 -4.84 -16.61 5.81
N VAL A 122 -4.49 -17.64 6.57
CA VAL A 122 -5.45 -18.53 7.24
C VAL A 122 -6.26 -17.76 8.29
N ALA A 123 -5.61 -16.94 9.11
CA ALA A 123 -6.30 -16.08 10.08
C ALA A 123 -7.31 -15.14 9.39
N HIS A 124 -6.91 -14.52 8.28
CA HIS A 124 -7.75 -13.67 7.46
C HIS A 124 -9.01 -14.42 6.94
N ILE A 125 -8.82 -15.60 6.35
CA ILE A 125 -9.93 -16.43 5.84
C ILE A 125 -10.85 -16.88 6.98
N ALA A 126 -10.29 -17.29 8.13
CA ALA A 126 -11.05 -17.70 9.28
C ALA A 126 -11.96 -16.59 9.81
N LEU A 127 -11.47 -15.35 9.86
CA LEU A 127 -12.27 -14.18 10.24
C LEU A 127 -13.39 -13.88 9.24
N PHE A 128 -13.11 -13.96 7.93
CA PHE A 128 -14.15 -13.79 6.92
C PHE A 128 -15.21 -14.90 6.99
N LEU A 129 -14.81 -16.15 7.22
CA LEU A 129 -15.76 -17.26 7.41
C LEU A 129 -16.63 -17.06 8.67
N LEU A 130 -16.05 -16.48 9.72
CA LEU A 130 -16.79 -16.10 10.91
C LEU A 130 -17.81 -14.98 10.61
N ALA A 131 -17.39 -13.96 9.85
CA ALA A 131 -18.24 -12.84 9.46
C ALA A 131 -19.36 -13.22 8.48
N SER A 132 -19.12 -14.23 7.64
CA SER A 132 -20.06 -14.68 6.60
C SER A 132 -21.02 -15.81 7.04
N ARG A 133 -21.10 -16.10 8.35
CA ARG A 133 -21.92 -17.24 8.85
C ARG A 133 -23.38 -17.18 8.41
N ASP A 134 -23.94 -15.98 8.40
CA ASP A 134 -25.34 -15.72 8.07
C ASP A 134 -25.54 -15.22 6.62
N ASP A 135 -24.47 -15.22 5.80
CA ASP A 135 -24.47 -14.81 4.40
C ASP A 135 -23.85 -15.90 3.51
N PRO A 136 -24.68 -16.83 2.95
CA PRO A 136 -24.18 -17.93 2.13
C PRO A 136 -23.45 -17.49 0.86
N ALA A 137 -23.85 -16.35 0.26
CA ALA A 137 -23.21 -15.83 -0.96
C ALA A 137 -21.78 -15.35 -0.67
N LEU A 138 -21.60 -14.53 0.37
CA LEU A 138 -20.29 -14.09 0.83
C LEU A 138 -19.42 -15.28 1.25
N ARG A 139 -20.00 -16.24 2.00
CA ARG A 139 -19.28 -17.44 2.44
C ARG A 139 -18.74 -18.27 1.28
N ASN A 140 -19.53 -18.45 0.22
CA ASN A 140 -19.08 -19.16 -0.98
C ASN A 140 -17.94 -18.42 -1.69
N SER A 141 -18.07 -17.10 -1.82
CA SER A 141 -17.01 -16.25 -2.40
C SER A 141 -15.71 -16.31 -1.59
N VAL A 142 -15.79 -16.36 -0.26
CA VAL A 142 -14.63 -16.52 0.63
C VAL A 142 -13.99 -17.90 0.45
N ILE A 143 -14.77 -18.98 0.43
CA ILE A 143 -14.21 -20.35 0.35
C ILE A 143 -13.57 -20.58 -1.03
N VAL A 144 -14.33 -20.32 -2.10
CA VAL A 144 -13.91 -20.66 -3.47
C VAL A 144 -12.90 -19.63 -4.00
N GLY A 145 -13.22 -18.35 -3.88
CA GLY A 145 -12.38 -17.28 -4.41
C GLY A 145 -11.12 -17.04 -3.58
N LEU A 146 -11.32 -16.66 -2.31
CA LEU A 146 -10.20 -16.28 -1.45
C LEU A 146 -9.43 -17.50 -0.94
N GLY A 147 -10.13 -18.57 -0.52
CA GLY A 147 -9.52 -19.79 0.00
C GLY A 147 -8.71 -20.52 -1.06
N GLY A 148 -9.27 -20.69 -2.27
CA GLY A 148 -8.61 -21.37 -3.38
C GLY A 148 -7.35 -20.64 -3.87
N SER A 149 -7.45 -19.33 -4.13
CA SER A 149 -6.29 -18.53 -4.55
C SER A 149 -5.20 -18.47 -3.49
N THR A 150 -5.57 -18.32 -2.22
CA THR A 150 -4.63 -18.32 -1.10
C THR A 150 -3.91 -19.66 -0.93
N ALA A 151 -4.63 -20.79 -0.97
CA ALA A 151 -4.01 -22.11 -0.83
C ALA A 151 -2.96 -22.36 -1.93
N LEU A 152 -3.28 -21.94 -3.16
CA LEU A 152 -2.38 -22.06 -4.29
C LEU A 152 -1.17 -21.12 -4.15
N SER A 153 -1.38 -19.85 -3.81
CA SER A 153 -0.31 -18.88 -3.61
C SER A 153 0.64 -19.32 -2.49
N VAL A 154 0.12 -19.66 -1.32
CA VAL A 154 0.92 -20.14 -0.17
C VAL A 154 1.66 -21.43 -0.51
N GLY A 155 1.00 -22.38 -1.22
CA GLY A 155 1.63 -23.62 -1.67
C GLY A 155 2.79 -23.35 -2.65
N LEU A 156 2.64 -22.41 -3.58
CA LEU A 156 3.70 -22.01 -4.52
C LEU A 156 4.89 -21.33 -3.82
N ILE A 157 4.63 -20.44 -2.83
CA ILE A 157 5.70 -19.83 -2.03
C ILE A 157 6.41 -20.89 -1.19
N GLY A 158 5.65 -21.86 -0.61
CA GLY A 158 6.26 -23.01 0.08
C GLY A 158 7.10 -23.88 -0.85
N ALA A 159 6.68 -24.13 -2.09
CA ALA A 159 7.47 -24.83 -3.09
C ALA A 159 8.70 -24.01 -3.51
N ALA A 160 8.58 -22.70 -3.64
CA ALA A 160 9.69 -21.81 -3.95
C ALA A 160 10.79 -21.86 -2.87
N ALA A 161 10.42 -22.09 -1.61
CA ALA A 161 11.38 -22.27 -0.52
C ALA A 161 12.27 -23.54 -0.62
N LEU A 162 11.92 -24.45 -1.53
CA LEU A 162 12.66 -25.69 -1.81
C LEU A 162 13.45 -25.63 -3.12
N THR A 163 13.50 -24.45 -3.76
CA THR A 163 14.10 -24.24 -5.08
C THR A 163 14.94 -22.98 -5.10
N ASP A 164 15.81 -22.87 -6.12
CA ASP A 164 16.71 -21.74 -6.29
C ASP A 164 16.59 -21.13 -7.69
N GLY A 165 17.17 -19.94 -7.87
CA GLY A 165 17.36 -19.28 -9.14
C GLY A 165 16.06 -18.97 -9.89
N LEU A 166 16.04 -19.27 -11.20
CA LEU A 166 14.92 -18.91 -12.06
C LEU A 166 13.61 -19.62 -11.66
N LEU A 167 13.69 -20.89 -11.23
CA LEU A 167 12.50 -21.64 -10.82
C LEU A 167 11.85 -21.01 -9.57
N GLN A 168 12.66 -20.64 -8.57
CA GLN A 168 12.19 -19.93 -7.40
C GLN A 168 11.47 -18.63 -7.79
N GLY A 169 12.10 -17.78 -8.63
CA GLY A 169 11.50 -16.55 -9.12
C GLY A 169 10.21 -16.77 -9.90
N ALA A 170 10.14 -17.82 -10.73
CA ALA A 170 8.94 -18.20 -11.46
C ALA A 170 7.80 -18.60 -10.52
N LEU A 171 8.07 -19.39 -9.49
CA LEU A 171 7.06 -19.79 -8.50
C LEU A 171 6.53 -18.58 -7.72
N TRP A 172 7.37 -17.62 -7.34
CA TRP A 172 6.97 -16.35 -6.74
C TRP A 172 6.07 -15.54 -7.68
N ALA A 173 6.45 -15.41 -8.95
CA ALA A 173 5.67 -14.69 -9.95
C ALA A 173 4.28 -15.32 -10.16
N VAL A 174 4.21 -16.65 -10.23
CA VAL A 174 2.94 -17.37 -10.38
C VAL A 174 2.08 -17.24 -9.11
N ALA A 175 2.68 -17.28 -7.91
CA ALA A 175 1.97 -17.04 -6.65
C ALA A 175 1.30 -15.66 -6.62
N LEU A 176 2.04 -14.61 -7.01
CA LEU A 176 1.51 -13.26 -7.14
C LEU A 176 0.37 -13.19 -8.17
N LEU A 177 0.51 -13.85 -9.33
CA LEU A 177 -0.55 -13.87 -10.34
C LEU A 177 -1.85 -14.49 -9.81
N PHE A 178 -1.79 -15.53 -8.98
CA PHE A 178 -2.97 -16.10 -8.35
C PHE A 178 -3.57 -15.20 -7.28
N ASP A 179 -2.76 -14.57 -6.44
CA ASP A 179 -3.24 -13.63 -5.43
C ASP A 179 -3.91 -12.42 -6.12
N PHE A 180 -3.24 -11.77 -7.07
CA PHE A 180 -3.78 -10.60 -7.75
C PHE A 180 -4.89 -10.93 -8.77
N GLY A 181 -4.84 -12.11 -9.37
CA GLY A 181 -5.84 -12.55 -10.35
C GLY A 181 -7.19 -12.96 -9.73
N GLY A 182 -7.18 -13.42 -8.47
CA GLY A 182 -8.35 -13.94 -7.79
C GLY A 182 -9.60 -13.05 -7.88
N PRO A 183 -9.56 -11.75 -7.51
CA PRO A 183 -10.72 -10.87 -7.57
C PRO A 183 -11.29 -10.61 -8.96
N PHE A 184 -10.52 -10.82 -10.02
CA PHE A 184 -11.02 -10.74 -11.39
C PHE A 184 -11.70 -12.04 -11.84
N LEU A 185 -11.19 -13.17 -11.36
CA LEU A 185 -11.74 -14.50 -11.70
C LEU A 185 -13.04 -14.81 -10.95
N PHE A 186 -13.15 -14.39 -9.68
CA PHE A 186 -14.28 -14.71 -8.81
C PHE A 186 -15.27 -13.55 -8.61
N GLY A 187 -14.98 -12.37 -9.20
CA GLY A 187 -15.87 -11.22 -9.20
C GLY A 187 -15.88 -10.42 -7.89
N ALA A 188 -16.67 -9.34 -7.89
CA ALA A 188 -16.84 -8.41 -6.76
C ALA A 188 -18.23 -8.53 -6.09
N GLU A 189 -19.02 -9.53 -6.45
CA GLU A 189 -20.38 -9.70 -5.93
C GLU A 189 -20.37 -10.30 -4.51
N GLY A 190 -21.31 -9.87 -3.69
CA GLY A 190 -21.45 -10.34 -2.30
C GLY A 190 -20.53 -9.67 -1.29
N TRP A 191 -19.50 -8.97 -1.71
CA TRP A 191 -18.64 -8.20 -0.82
C TRP A 191 -19.33 -6.93 -0.32
N LYS A 192 -19.06 -6.58 0.92
CA LYS A 192 -19.57 -5.35 1.57
C LYS A 192 -18.40 -4.51 2.01
N LEU A 193 -18.55 -3.20 2.03
CA LEU A 193 -17.56 -2.29 2.58
C LEU A 193 -18.23 -1.00 3.09
N LEU A 194 -17.60 -0.37 4.07
CA LEU A 194 -17.89 1.01 4.47
C LEU A 194 -16.93 1.93 3.69
N ALA A 195 -17.48 2.68 2.73
CA ALA A 195 -16.72 3.42 1.74
C ALA A 195 -15.75 4.45 2.36
N GLU A 196 -16.21 5.19 3.38
CA GLU A 196 -15.39 6.21 4.03
C GLU A 196 -14.26 5.60 4.84
N HIS A 197 -14.55 4.56 5.63
CA HIS A 197 -13.55 3.81 6.38
C HIS A 197 -12.50 3.19 5.45
N PHE A 198 -12.92 2.55 4.36
CA PHE A 198 -12.03 1.91 3.40
C PHE A 198 -11.07 2.91 2.73
N ALA A 199 -11.60 4.07 2.34
CA ALA A 199 -10.80 5.15 1.78
C ALA A 199 -9.80 5.72 2.81
N GLU A 200 -10.21 5.88 4.07
CA GLU A 200 -9.36 6.34 5.15
C GLU A 200 -8.22 5.37 5.44
N ARG A 201 -8.47 4.06 5.49
CA ARG A 201 -7.44 3.02 5.64
C ARG A 201 -6.35 3.14 4.57
N HIS A 202 -6.75 3.33 3.31
CA HIS A 202 -5.79 3.45 2.20
C HIS A 202 -5.05 4.79 2.21
N ALA A 203 -5.66 5.86 2.71
CA ALA A 203 -4.94 7.11 2.93
C ALA A 203 -3.90 6.98 4.05
N LEU A 204 -4.25 6.31 5.16
CA LEU A 204 -3.32 6.09 6.28
C LEU A 204 -2.13 5.22 5.90
N ILE A 205 -2.33 4.12 5.13
CA ILE A 205 -1.21 3.28 4.70
C ILE A 205 -0.25 4.02 3.76
N LEU A 206 -0.74 4.99 3.00
CA LEU A 206 0.12 5.84 2.18
C LEU A 206 0.95 6.81 3.04
N ILE A 207 0.39 7.36 4.14
CA ILE A 207 1.17 8.12 5.14
C ILE A 207 2.26 7.24 5.74
N ILE A 208 1.92 6.00 6.07
CA ILE A 208 2.85 5.01 6.61
C ILE A 208 3.98 4.74 5.63
N ALA A 209 3.67 4.51 4.35
CA ALA A 209 4.68 4.33 3.31
C ALA A 209 5.58 5.57 3.16
N LEU A 210 5.02 6.78 3.21
CA LEU A 210 5.81 8.02 3.22
C LEU A 210 6.71 8.12 4.46
N GLY A 211 6.27 7.58 5.61
CA GLY A 211 7.07 7.44 6.81
C GLY A 211 8.34 6.62 6.59
N GLU A 212 8.30 5.58 5.73
CA GLU A 212 9.47 4.80 5.35
C GLU A 212 10.56 5.67 4.70
N SER A 213 10.18 6.64 3.87
CA SER A 213 11.16 7.56 3.27
C SER A 213 11.88 8.43 4.32
N ILE A 214 11.21 8.78 5.42
CA ILE A 214 11.82 9.51 6.54
C ILE A 214 12.74 8.60 7.35
N VAL A 215 12.32 7.36 7.61
CA VAL A 215 13.14 6.34 8.28
C VAL A 215 14.40 6.05 7.45
N ALA A 216 14.25 5.89 6.14
CA ALA A 216 15.35 5.65 5.21
C ALA A 216 16.39 6.80 5.20
N ILE A 217 15.94 8.07 5.29
CA ILE A 217 16.81 9.23 5.48
C ILE A 217 17.62 9.09 6.77
N GLY A 218 16.95 8.75 7.89
CA GLY A 218 17.63 8.57 9.18
C GLY A 218 18.67 7.45 9.16
N ILE A 219 18.34 6.31 8.55
CA ILE A 219 19.26 5.17 8.43
C ILE A 219 20.44 5.50 7.49
N GLY A 220 20.17 6.16 6.35
CA GLY A 220 21.22 6.52 5.38
C GLY A 220 22.17 7.60 5.90
N ALA A 221 21.74 8.42 6.85
CA ALA A 221 22.56 9.44 7.51
C ALA A 221 23.41 8.89 8.67
N ASP A 222 23.52 7.55 8.83
CA ASP A 222 24.35 6.92 9.86
C ASP A 222 25.83 7.22 9.61
N GLY A 223 26.45 7.99 10.53
CA GLY A 223 27.85 8.42 10.42
C GLY A 223 28.05 9.91 10.70
N VAL A 224 28.96 10.54 9.96
CA VAL A 224 29.28 11.98 10.11
C VAL A 224 28.23 12.82 9.40
N VAL A 225 27.45 13.59 10.15
CA VAL A 225 26.47 14.53 9.60
C VAL A 225 27.20 15.79 9.13
N ASP A 226 27.56 15.83 7.87
CA ASP A 226 28.15 16.98 7.21
C ASP A 226 27.08 17.84 6.48
N ALA A 227 27.51 18.93 5.86
CA ALA A 227 26.63 19.84 5.12
C ALA A 227 25.93 19.16 3.93
N GLY A 228 26.59 18.21 3.26
CA GLY A 228 26.02 17.44 2.15
C GLY A 228 24.88 16.54 2.62
N VAL A 229 25.09 15.80 3.71
CA VAL A 229 24.06 14.95 4.34
C VAL A 229 22.88 15.79 4.82
N VAL A 230 23.12 16.96 5.44
CA VAL A 230 22.03 17.86 5.87
C VAL A 230 21.19 18.34 4.68
N VAL A 231 21.85 18.77 3.60
CA VAL A 231 21.14 19.21 2.38
C VAL A 231 20.37 18.05 1.75
N ALA A 232 20.96 16.85 1.66
CA ALA A 232 20.28 15.66 1.15
C ALA A 232 19.05 15.30 1.99
N ALA A 233 19.15 15.35 3.32
CA ALA A 233 18.03 15.10 4.21
C ALA A 233 16.89 16.11 4.02
N ILE A 234 17.20 17.40 3.92
CA ILE A 234 16.19 18.46 3.65
C ILE A 234 15.50 18.22 2.30
N LEU A 235 16.27 17.91 1.25
CA LEU A 235 15.72 17.60 -0.07
C LEU A 235 14.88 16.33 -0.05
N GLY A 236 15.30 15.29 0.67
CA GLY A 236 14.55 14.04 0.83
C GLY A 236 13.21 14.28 1.52
N VAL A 237 13.18 15.08 2.59
CA VAL A 237 11.92 15.50 3.24
C VAL A 237 11.05 16.32 2.29
N ALA A 238 11.64 17.23 1.51
CA ALA A 238 10.90 18.02 0.53
C ALA A 238 10.25 17.14 -0.55
N VAL A 239 10.95 16.12 -1.05
CA VAL A 239 10.41 15.14 -2.01
C VAL A 239 9.26 14.36 -1.37
N SER A 240 9.43 13.84 -0.14
CA SER A 240 8.38 13.10 0.57
C SER A 240 7.14 13.98 0.83
N ALA A 241 7.35 15.24 1.23
CA ALA A 241 6.28 16.22 1.40
C ALA A 241 5.57 16.54 0.07
N ALA A 242 6.32 16.57 -1.04
CA ALA A 242 5.75 16.75 -2.37
C ALA A 242 4.82 15.59 -2.75
N LEU A 243 5.22 14.33 -2.51
CA LEU A 243 4.36 13.17 -2.75
C LEU A 243 3.13 13.20 -1.86
N TRP A 244 3.27 13.56 -0.58
CA TRP A 244 2.16 13.78 0.33
C TRP A 244 1.18 14.82 -0.23
N TRP A 245 1.67 15.97 -0.66
CA TRP A 245 0.86 17.04 -1.24
C TRP A 245 0.07 16.58 -2.45
N LEU A 246 0.72 15.88 -3.39
CA LEU A 246 0.08 15.39 -4.62
C LEU A 246 -1.09 14.44 -4.36
N TYR A 247 -1.13 13.75 -3.22
CA TYR A 247 -2.22 12.86 -2.84
C TYR A 247 -3.24 13.55 -1.94
N PHE A 248 -2.81 14.15 -0.83
CA PHE A 248 -3.71 14.58 0.25
C PHE A 248 -4.38 15.91 0.00
N ASP A 249 -3.84 16.78 -0.84
CA ASP A 249 -4.40 18.10 -1.07
C ASP A 249 -5.83 18.04 -1.68
N VAL A 250 -6.03 17.20 -2.71
CA VAL A 250 -7.31 17.09 -3.44
C VAL A 250 -7.67 15.64 -3.78
N VAL A 251 -6.68 14.81 -4.16
CA VAL A 251 -6.94 13.50 -4.77
C VAL A 251 -7.68 12.57 -3.80
N ALA A 252 -7.21 12.49 -2.55
CA ALA A 252 -7.83 11.67 -1.51
C ALA A 252 -9.28 12.09 -1.24
N ILE A 253 -9.56 13.41 -1.20
CA ILE A 253 -10.90 13.97 -0.95
C ILE A 253 -11.87 13.58 -2.08
N VAL A 254 -11.45 13.78 -3.33
CA VAL A 254 -12.27 13.45 -4.51
C VAL A 254 -12.55 11.95 -4.59
N ALA A 255 -11.54 11.12 -4.38
CA ALA A 255 -11.67 9.68 -4.45
C ALA A 255 -12.57 9.12 -3.34
N LYS A 256 -12.41 9.60 -2.09
CA LYS A 256 -13.30 9.24 -0.97
C LYS A 256 -14.76 9.57 -1.31
N ARG A 257 -15.02 10.80 -1.79
CA ARG A 257 -16.38 11.22 -2.19
C ARG A 257 -16.92 10.39 -3.36
N ARG A 258 -16.07 10.01 -4.32
CA ARG A 258 -16.50 9.18 -5.47
C ARG A 258 -16.89 7.78 -5.02
N LEU A 259 -16.09 7.17 -4.12
CA LEU A 259 -16.38 5.83 -3.58
C LEU A 259 -17.67 5.84 -2.74
N ALA A 260 -17.86 6.86 -1.89
CA ALA A 260 -19.06 6.99 -1.06
C ALA A 260 -20.35 7.20 -1.89
N ARG A 261 -20.26 7.80 -3.08
CA ARG A 261 -21.41 8.02 -3.99
C ARG A 261 -21.66 6.88 -4.97
N ALA A 262 -20.75 5.94 -5.10
CA ALA A 262 -20.95 4.77 -5.95
C ALA A 262 -22.11 3.92 -5.44
N ALA A 263 -22.90 3.34 -6.35
CA ALA A 263 -24.02 2.49 -5.98
C ALA A 263 -23.50 1.29 -5.13
N PRO A 264 -24.07 1.06 -3.94
CA PRO A 264 -23.67 -0.07 -3.09
C PRO A 264 -23.74 -1.41 -3.84
N GLY A 265 -22.80 -2.28 -3.55
CA GLY A 265 -22.67 -3.57 -4.22
C GLY A 265 -21.61 -3.55 -5.32
N ARG A 266 -21.91 -4.10 -6.49
CA ARG A 266 -20.91 -4.35 -7.53
C ARG A 266 -20.11 -3.11 -7.96
N GLU A 267 -20.78 -1.99 -8.27
CA GLU A 267 -20.10 -0.76 -8.73
C GLU A 267 -19.12 -0.25 -7.67
N GLN A 268 -19.58 -0.16 -6.42
CA GLN A 268 -18.75 0.33 -5.31
C GLN A 268 -17.58 -0.61 -5.03
N ASN A 269 -17.83 -1.93 -5.06
CA ASN A 269 -16.80 -2.94 -4.83
C ASN A 269 -15.74 -2.96 -5.95
N GLU A 270 -16.15 -2.86 -7.21
CA GLU A 270 -15.22 -2.75 -8.35
C GLU A 270 -14.38 -1.48 -8.26
N LEU A 271 -15.00 -0.35 -7.88
CA LEU A 271 -14.28 0.91 -7.69
C LEU A 271 -13.28 0.82 -6.53
N ALA A 272 -13.68 0.22 -5.39
CA ALA A 272 -12.82 -0.01 -4.24
C ALA A 272 -11.64 -0.93 -4.60
N ARG A 273 -11.93 -2.06 -5.27
CA ARG A 273 -10.91 -2.99 -5.73
C ARG A 273 -9.89 -2.29 -6.64
N ASP A 274 -10.37 -1.69 -7.74
CA ASP A 274 -9.50 -1.14 -8.79
C ASP A 274 -8.71 0.07 -8.29
N SER A 275 -9.39 1.03 -7.66
CA SER A 275 -8.76 2.27 -7.22
C SER A 275 -7.90 2.08 -5.98
N TYR A 276 -8.40 1.36 -4.98
CA TYR A 276 -7.71 1.29 -3.70
C TYR A 276 -6.83 0.04 -3.57
N SER A 277 -7.35 -1.16 -3.84
CA SER A 277 -6.51 -2.36 -3.69
C SER A 277 -5.44 -2.49 -4.76
N TYR A 278 -5.71 -2.09 -6.03
CA TYR A 278 -4.73 -2.23 -7.11
C TYR A 278 -3.91 -0.97 -7.36
N LEU A 279 -4.52 0.21 -7.47
CA LEU A 279 -3.78 1.42 -7.86
C LEU A 279 -3.02 2.08 -6.70
N HIS A 280 -3.29 1.74 -5.43
CA HIS A 280 -2.44 2.16 -4.31
C HIS A 280 -1.15 1.34 -4.20
N LEU A 281 -1.15 0.08 -4.63
CA LEU A 281 0.10 -0.71 -4.63
C LEU A 281 1.24 -0.04 -5.40
N PRO A 282 1.08 0.38 -6.67
CA PRO A 282 2.16 1.09 -7.37
C PRO A 282 2.49 2.46 -6.73
N MET A 283 1.55 3.12 -6.03
CA MET A 283 1.89 4.31 -5.25
C MET A 283 2.82 3.96 -4.08
N VAL A 284 2.45 2.96 -3.28
CA VAL A 284 3.27 2.48 -2.15
C VAL A 284 4.62 1.95 -2.64
N ALA A 285 4.63 1.13 -3.70
CA ALA A 285 5.87 0.63 -4.30
C ALA A 285 6.78 1.77 -4.78
N GLY A 286 6.20 2.81 -5.38
CA GLY A 286 6.93 4.01 -5.80
C GLY A 286 7.60 4.73 -4.63
N VAL A 287 6.89 4.85 -3.49
CA VAL A 287 7.44 5.46 -2.27
C VAL A 287 8.55 4.58 -1.67
N VAL A 288 8.38 3.27 -1.64
CA VAL A 288 9.39 2.32 -1.12
C VAL A 288 10.67 2.36 -1.98
N LEU A 289 10.52 2.39 -3.29
CA LEU A 289 11.66 2.56 -4.21
C LEU A 289 12.35 3.91 -4.04
N LEU A 290 11.60 4.99 -3.84
CA LEU A 290 12.14 6.30 -3.49
C LEU A 290 12.92 6.24 -2.17
N ALA A 291 12.35 5.61 -1.14
CA ALA A 291 13.01 5.44 0.16
C ALA A 291 14.36 4.74 0.05
N LEU A 292 14.46 3.68 -0.77
CA LEU A 292 15.72 3.03 -1.10
C LEU A 292 16.72 4.02 -1.73
N GLY A 293 16.27 4.81 -2.71
CA GLY A 293 17.09 5.82 -3.36
C GLY A 293 17.59 6.89 -2.39
N LEU A 294 16.73 7.38 -1.49
CA LEU A 294 17.09 8.34 -0.45
C LEU A 294 18.13 7.77 0.51
N LYS A 295 17.92 6.53 0.99
CA LYS A 295 18.89 5.84 1.85
C LYS A 295 20.28 5.81 1.21
N LYS A 296 20.37 5.34 -0.03
CA LYS A 296 21.64 5.24 -0.75
C LYS A 296 22.26 6.59 -1.09
N THR A 297 21.44 7.62 -1.32
CA THR A 297 21.92 9.00 -1.52
C THR A 297 22.57 9.56 -0.25
N LEU A 298 22.00 9.28 0.93
CA LEU A 298 22.57 9.79 2.19
C LEU A 298 23.79 9.00 2.65
N GLU A 299 23.90 7.71 2.29
CA GLU A 299 25.10 6.92 2.53
C GLU A 299 26.33 7.51 1.78
N HIS A 300 26.13 8.06 0.56
CA HIS A 300 27.20 8.51 -0.34
C HIS A 300 26.80 9.75 -1.17
N VAL A 301 26.60 10.90 -0.53
CA VAL A 301 26.05 12.12 -1.19
C VAL A 301 26.86 12.65 -2.38
N GLY A 302 28.18 12.45 -2.37
CA GLY A 302 29.10 12.92 -3.42
C GLY A 302 29.36 11.93 -4.54
N GLU A 303 28.96 10.68 -4.39
CA GLU A 303 29.19 9.62 -5.38
C GLU A 303 27.99 9.46 -6.32
N SER A 304 28.19 8.78 -7.45
CA SER A 304 27.08 8.44 -8.34
C SER A 304 26.32 7.23 -7.81
N LEU A 305 25.00 7.19 -8.06
CA LEU A 305 24.16 6.05 -7.71
C LEU A 305 24.37 4.90 -8.70
N ASP A 306 24.34 3.66 -8.21
CA ASP A 306 24.18 2.50 -9.07
C ASP A 306 22.95 2.66 -9.98
N PRO A 307 23.01 2.19 -11.25
CA PRO A 307 21.89 2.34 -12.19
C PRO A 307 20.55 1.79 -11.67
N ALA A 308 20.56 0.69 -10.91
CA ALA A 308 19.37 0.14 -10.29
C ALA A 308 18.81 1.06 -9.19
N ILE A 309 19.67 1.72 -8.42
CA ILE A 309 19.29 2.67 -7.36
C ILE A 309 18.79 3.99 -7.96
N ALA A 310 19.45 4.50 -9.01
CA ALA A 310 18.97 5.67 -9.74
C ALA A 310 17.58 5.41 -10.34
N ALA A 311 17.36 4.20 -10.90
CA ALA A 311 16.05 3.76 -11.38
C ALA A 311 15.03 3.60 -10.25
N ALA A 312 15.43 3.12 -9.09
CA ALA A 312 14.55 3.06 -7.92
C ALA A 312 14.11 4.46 -7.48
N MET A 313 15.01 5.43 -7.36
CA MET A 313 14.69 6.78 -6.91
C MET A 313 13.79 7.54 -7.91
N LEU A 314 14.22 7.67 -9.17
CA LEU A 314 13.48 8.42 -10.18
C LEU A 314 12.32 7.62 -10.74
N GLY A 315 12.54 6.33 -11.04
CA GLY A 315 11.52 5.42 -11.57
C GLY A 315 10.43 5.13 -10.53
N GLY A 316 10.78 4.98 -9.25
CA GLY A 316 9.81 4.86 -8.16
C GLY A 316 8.91 6.09 -8.05
N THR A 317 9.50 7.29 -8.12
CA THR A 317 8.73 8.56 -8.16
C THR A 317 7.86 8.66 -9.42
N ALA A 318 8.38 8.25 -10.57
CA ALA A 318 7.60 8.19 -11.82
C ALA A 318 6.44 7.20 -11.70
N LEU A 319 6.65 6.02 -11.11
CA LEU A 319 5.62 5.00 -10.85
C LEU A 319 4.50 5.57 -9.96
N TYR A 320 4.86 6.31 -8.90
CA TYR A 320 3.91 7.01 -8.06
C TYR A 320 3.04 7.98 -8.86
N LEU A 321 3.64 8.82 -9.72
CA LEU A 321 2.92 9.78 -10.55
C LEU A 321 2.04 9.08 -11.60
N LEU A 322 2.51 8.00 -12.23
CA LEU A 322 1.72 7.22 -13.19
C LEU A 322 0.53 6.52 -12.52
N ALA A 323 0.74 6.01 -11.30
CA ALA A 323 -0.35 5.45 -10.49
C ALA A 323 -1.42 6.51 -10.18
N HIS A 324 -1.03 7.75 -9.89
CA HIS A 324 -1.95 8.88 -9.75
C HIS A 324 -2.72 9.19 -11.03
N VAL A 325 -2.07 9.14 -12.20
CA VAL A 325 -2.74 9.34 -13.49
C VAL A 325 -3.78 8.24 -13.71
N ALA A 326 -3.43 6.97 -13.48
CA ALA A 326 -4.34 5.84 -13.60
C ALA A 326 -5.49 5.93 -12.58
N PHE A 327 -5.20 6.30 -11.34
CA PHE A 327 -6.17 6.50 -10.28
C PHE A 327 -7.20 7.59 -10.64
N ARG A 328 -6.73 8.71 -11.19
CA ARG A 328 -7.61 9.78 -11.67
C ARG A 328 -8.48 9.33 -12.84
N LEU A 329 -7.89 8.60 -13.81
CA LEU A 329 -8.63 8.03 -14.94
C LEU A 329 -9.75 7.09 -14.45
N ARG A 330 -9.46 6.23 -13.46
CA ARG A 330 -10.45 5.28 -12.92
C ARG A 330 -11.57 5.97 -12.14
N ASN A 331 -11.26 7.02 -11.37
CA ASN A 331 -12.23 7.68 -10.48
C ASN A 331 -13.03 8.80 -11.13
N VAL A 332 -12.41 9.60 -12.01
CA VAL A 332 -13.03 10.81 -12.61
C VAL A 332 -12.95 10.87 -14.12
N HIS A 333 -12.47 9.81 -14.77
CA HIS A 333 -12.39 9.67 -16.22
C HIS A 333 -11.66 10.83 -16.94
N THR A 334 -10.69 11.47 -16.26
CA THR A 334 -9.91 12.57 -16.81
C THR A 334 -8.42 12.30 -16.72
N PHE A 335 -7.71 12.59 -17.81
CA PHE A 335 -6.25 12.43 -17.90
C PHE A 335 -5.53 13.62 -17.26
N ASN A 336 -4.40 13.38 -16.58
CA ASN A 336 -3.52 14.43 -16.07
C ASN A 336 -2.21 14.46 -16.89
N PRO A 337 -2.12 15.33 -17.93
CA PRO A 337 -0.96 15.36 -18.80
C PRO A 337 0.31 15.85 -18.09
N HIS A 338 0.18 16.70 -17.08
CA HIS A 338 1.33 17.30 -16.39
C HIS A 338 2.04 16.25 -15.51
N ARG A 339 1.31 15.47 -14.72
CA ARG A 339 1.88 14.36 -13.94
C ARG A 339 2.46 13.28 -14.85
N PHE A 340 1.79 12.99 -15.96
CA PHE A 340 2.30 12.05 -16.96
C PHE A 340 3.61 12.55 -17.59
N ALA A 341 3.67 13.81 -18.02
CA ALA A 341 4.87 14.40 -18.59
C ALA A 341 6.04 14.44 -17.59
N THR A 342 5.76 14.77 -16.31
CA THR A 342 6.78 14.74 -15.26
C THR A 342 7.28 13.32 -15.03
N ALA A 343 6.41 12.32 -14.99
CA ALA A 343 6.80 10.92 -14.86
C ALA A 343 7.67 10.46 -16.05
N ALA A 344 7.27 10.81 -17.28
CA ALA A 344 8.05 10.51 -18.48
C ALA A 344 9.44 11.18 -18.44
N LEU A 345 9.51 12.44 -18.01
CA LEU A 345 10.77 13.16 -17.84
C LEU A 345 11.66 12.49 -16.79
N LEU A 346 11.10 12.08 -15.63
CA LEU A 346 11.85 11.36 -14.60
C LEU A 346 12.44 10.05 -15.15
N LEU A 347 11.68 9.28 -15.92
CA LEU A 347 12.18 8.05 -16.56
C LEU A 347 13.31 8.33 -17.56
N LEU A 348 13.21 9.40 -18.34
CA LEU A 348 14.26 9.83 -19.28
C LEU A 348 15.54 10.31 -18.57
N LEU A 349 15.42 10.81 -17.34
CA LEU A 349 16.55 11.29 -16.55
C LEU A 349 17.27 10.18 -15.78
N ILE A 350 16.79 8.95 -15.74
CA ILE A 350 17.45 7.83 -15.02
C ILE A 350 18.92 7.65 -15.45
N PRO A 351 19.28 7.60 -16.76
CA PRO A 351 20.68 7.44 -17.16
C PRO A 351 21.57 8.61 -16.70
N LEU A 352 21.03 9.82 -16.68
CA LEU A 352 21.74 11.00 -16.18
C LEU A 352 21.95 10.91 -14.66
N ALA A 353 20.94 10.49 -13.91
CA ALA A 353 21.03 10.34 -12.46
C ALA A 353 22.06 9.28 -12.03
N ALA A 354 22.30 8.25 -12.86
CA ALA A 354 23.30 7.22 -12.60
C ALA A 354 24.76 7.68 -12.82
N VAL A 355 24.99 8.86 -13.39
CA VAL A 355 26.34 9.41 -13.63
C VAL A 355 26.61 10.70 -12.86
N LEU A 356 25.58 11.35 -12.35
CA LEU A 356 25.69 12.52 -11.50
C LEU A 356 25.95 12.13 -10.03
N PRO A 357 26.55 13.04 -9.22
CA PRO A 357 26.52 12.87 -7.77
C PRO A 357 25.09 12.69 -7.25
N ALA A 358 24.90 11.76 -6.31
CA ALA A 358 23.58 11.42 -5.77
C ALA A 358 22.80 12.63 -5.26
N LEU A 359 23.48 13.57 -4.61
CA LEU A 359 22.89 14.84 -4.17
C LEU A 359 22.33 15.67 -5.33
N ALA A 360 23.04 15.72 -6.47
CA ALA A 360 22.59 16.46 -7.65
C ALA A 360 21.35 15.80 -8.29
N ALA A 361 21.33 14.47 -8.37
CA ALA A 361 20.16 13.71 -8.84
C ALA A 361 18.93 13.96 -7.95
N LEU A 362 19.11 13.94 -6.62
CA LEU A 362 18.06 14.25 -5.66
C LEU A 362 17.57 15.70 -5.77
N ALA A 363 18.48 16.66 -5.98
CA ALA A 363 18.12 18.07 -6.16
C ALA A 363 17.28 18.29 -7.43
N ILE A 364 17.63 17.62 -8.52
CA ILE A 364 16.83 17.64 -9.76
C ILE A 364 15.43 17.07 -9.51
N LEU A 365 15.32 15.93 -8.83
CA LEU A 365 14.04 15.32 -8.47
C LEU A 365 13.18 16.28 -7.64
N ALA A 366 13.76 16.87 -6.58
CA ALA A 366 13.07 17.82 -5.71
C ALA A 366 12.59 19.06 -6.48
N ALA A 367 13.42 19.61 -7.37
CA ALA A 367 13.07 20.74 -8.21
C ALA A 367 11.91 20.43 -9.15
N LEU A 368 11.92 19.28 -9.83
CA LEU A 368 10.85 18.86 -10.75
C LEU A 368 9.51 18.68 -10.03
N LEU A 369 9.50 18.04 -8.86
CA LEU A 369 8.27 17.88 -8.08
C LEU A 369 7.77 19.22 -7.53
N THR A 370 8.66 20.09 -7.08
CA THR A 370 8.29 21.44 -6.63
C THR A 370 7.66 22.24 -7.76
N LEU A 371 8.27 22.23 -8.95
CA LEU A 371 7.73 22.91 -10.14
C LEU A 371 6.36 22.36 -10.52
N LEU A 372 6.16 21.04 -10.48
CA LEU A 372 4.85 20.41 -10.73
C LEU A 372 3.81 20.92 -9.74
N ILE A 373 4.12 20.91 -8.45
CA ILE A 373 3.20 21.37 -7.40
C ILE A 373 2.86 22.84 -7.55
N VAL A 374 3.86 23.70 -7.75
CA VAL A 374 3.65 25.14 -7.95
C VAL A 374 2.77 25.38 -9.16
N TYR A 375 3.04 24.69 -10.28
CA TYR A 375 2.21 24.77 -11.46
C TYR A 375 0.76 24.35 -11.19
N GLU A 376 0.54 23.18 -10.57
CA GLU A 376 -0.81 22.70 -10.23
C GLU A 376 -1.51 23.64 -9.24
N ALA A 377 -0.78 24.17 -8.25
CA ALA A 377 -1.31 25.09 -7.24
C ALA A 377 -1.81 26.39 -7.85
N VAL A 378 -1.06 26.98 -8.77
CA VAL A 378 -1.42 28.24 -9.45
C VAL A 378 -2.50 28.00 -10.50
N ARG A 379 -2.31 27.00 -11.37
CA ARG A 379 -3.19 26.78 -12.53
C ARG A 379 -4.59 26.32 -12.14
N PHE A 380 -4.73 25.59 -11.04
CA PHE A 380 -5.99 25.00 -10.58
C PHE A 380 -6.45 25.52 -9.22
N ALA A 381 -6.02 26.73 -8.81
CA ALA A 381 -6.30 27.31 -7.50
C ALA A 381 -7.79 27.30 -7.15
N GLU A 382 -8.66 27.82 -8.04
CA GLU A 382 -10.11 27.90 -7.84
C GLU A 382 -10.77 26.50 -7.75
N ALA A 383 -10.33 25.55 -8.56
CA ALA A 383 -10.87 24.19 -8.54
C ALA A 383 -10.49 23.46 -7.25
N ARG A 384 -9.27 23.69 -6.75
CA ARG A 384 -8.79 23.15 -5.47
C ARG A 384 -9.56 23.74 -4.30
N ASP A 385 -9.78 25.06 -4.30
CA ASP A 385 -10.54 25.76 -3.27
C ASP A 385 -11.98 25.22 -3.17
N ARG A 386 -12.65 25.05 -4.30
CA ARG A 386 -13.98 24.44 -4.37
C ARG A 386 -14.01 23.03 -3.79
N VAL A 387 -13.03 22.18 -4.10
CA VAL A 387 -13.00 20.82 -3.58
C VAL A 387 -12.77 20.79 -2.08
N ARG A 388 -11.92 21.68 -1.55
CA ARG A 388 -11.54 21.70 -0.13
C ARG A 388 -12.61 22.32 0.76
N HIS A 389 -13.28 23.39 0.33
CA HIS A 389 -14.14 24.22 1.18
C HIS A 389 -15.65 24.09 0.87
N HIS A 390 -16.04 23.59 -0.32
CA HIS A 390 -17.45 23.40 -0.65
C HIS A 390 -17.77 21.88 -0.73
N PRO A 391 -18.36 21.30 0.33
CA PRO A 391 -18.89 19.93 0.25
C PRO A 391 -20.02 19.90 -0.79
N ALA A 392 -20.06 18.86 -1.62
CA ALA A 392 -20.91 18.72 -2.78
C ALA A 392 -22.44 18.61 -2.50
N GLY A 393 -22.92 19.12 -1.39
CA GLY A 393 -24.34 19.24 -1.03
C GLY A 393 -24.92 20.65 -1.21
N GLU A 394 -24.09 21.68 -1.38
CA GLU A 394 -24.57 23.08 -1.45
C GLU A 394 -24.76 23.63 -2.88
N ALA A 395 -24.40 22.83 -3.91
CA ALA A 395 -24.52 23.28 -5.31
C ALA A 395 -25.97 23.23 -5.89
N THR A 396 -27.00 22.96 -5.09
CA THR A 396 -28.40 22.90 -5.55
C THR A 396 -29.31 23.97 -4.94
N ALA A 397 -28.72 24.92 -4.24
CA ALA A 397 -29.47 26.10 -3.82
C ALA A 397 -29.10 27.33 -4.70
N GLU A 398 -29.37 27.28 -6.00
CA GLU A 398 -29.56 28.52 -6.75
C GLU A 398 -30.88 29.15 -6.30
N PRO A 399 -30.89 30.40 -5.83
CA PRO A 399 -32.14 31.10 -5.59
C PRO A 399 -32.80 31.38 -6.94
N THR A 400 -33.94 30.74 -7.17
CA THR A 400 -34.87 31.19 -8.19
C THR A 400 -35.15 32.69 -8.01
N ARG A 401 -34.64 33.49 -8.92
CA ARG A 401 -35.16 34.81 -9.26
C ARG A 401 -35.27 34.96 -10.77
#